data_a1edbf28f5aac9a0c413da863da70f3d
#
_entry.id   a1edbf28f5aac9a0c413da863da70f3d
#
_cell.length_a   1.000
_cell.length_b   1.000
_cell.length_c   1.000
_cell.angle_alpha   90.00
_cell.angle_beta   90.00
_cell.angle_gamma   90.00
#
_symmetry.space_group_name_H-M   'P 1'
#
loop_
_entity.id
_entity.type
_entity.pdbx_description
1 polymer ?
#
loop_
_entity_poly.entity_id
_entity_poly.type
_entity_poly.pdbx_seq_one_letter_code
_entity_poly.pdbx_strand_id
1 'polypeptide(L)' 'GGFGTLDELFEVLTLVQTRKARPVPIVLFGRDYWSRLLNLDMLVEEGAIAPEDRALYEVGDAPGEAWEVIRAFYRL' A
#
# COMPACT_ATOMS: atom_id res chain seq x y z
N GLY A 1 -2.56 -4.44 -13.85
CA GLY A 1 -3.49 -4.43 -13.00
C GLY A 1 -4.84 -5.08 -13.17
N GLY A 2 -4.95 -6.36 -12.94
CA GLY A 2 -6.24 -7.03 -12.89
C GLY A 2 -6.39 -7.77 -11.58
N PHE A 3 -7.19 -8.83 -11.59
CA PHE A 3 -7.46 -9.59 -10.36
C PHE A 3 -6.21 -10.22 -9.76
N GLY A 4 -5.27 -10.69 -10.59
CA GLY A 4 -4.02 -11.25 -10.09
C GLY A 4 -3.18 -10.25 -9.35
N THR A 5 -3.11 -9.01 -9.84
CA THR A 5 -2.39 -7.93 -9.18
C THR A 5 -3.03 -7.58 -7.84
N LEU A 6 -4.37 -7.54 -7.78
CA LEU A 6 -5.08 -7.27 -6.54
C LEU A 6 -4.87 -8.38 -5.52
N ASP A 7 -4.88 -9.64 -5.97
CA ASP A 7 -4.61 -10.78 -5.10
C ASP A 7 -3.22 -10.68 -4.48
N GLU A 8 -2.21 -10.41 -5.29
CA GLU A 8 -0.83 -10.25 -4.80
C GLU A 8 -0.70 -9.07 -3.84
N LEU A 9 -1.32 -7.94 -4.15
CA LEU A 9 -1.28 -6.77 -3.29
C LEU A 9 -1.85 -7.07 -1.91
N PHE A 10 -3.04 -7.65 -1.86
CA PHE A 10 -3.69 -7.94 -0.59
C PHE A 10 -2.99 -9.04 0.19
N GLU A 11 -2.39 -10.00 -0.50
CA GLU A 11 -1.57 -11.01 0.17
C GLU A 11 -0.38 -10.38 0.87
N VAL A 12 0.36 -9.50 0.19
CA VAL A 12 1.52 -8.81 0.78
C VAL A 12 1.08 -7.92 1.94
N LEU A 13 0.02 -7.13 1.75
CA LEU A 13 -0.48 -6.26 2.82
C LEU A 13 -0.88 -7.07 4.05
N THR A 14 -1.54 -8.20 3.85
CA THR A 14 -1.97 -9.07 4.95
C THR A 14 -0.77 -9.66 5.70
N LEU A 15 0.23 -10.13 4.97
CA LEU A 15 1.43 -10.71 5.57
C LEU A 15 2.20 -9.67 6.41
N VAL A 16 2.32 -8.44 5.92
CA VAL A 16 3.00 -7.37 6.65
C VAL A 16 2.14 -6.92 7.85
N GLN A 17 0.83 -6.74 7.64
CA GLN A 17 -0.10 -6.33 8.70
C GLN A 17 -0.06 -7.31 9.87
N THR A 18 -0.06 -8.60 9.59
CA THR A 18 -0.07 -9.65 10.62
C THR A 18 1.32 -10.02 11.12
N ARG A 19 2.34 -9.30 10.67
CA ARG A 19 3.74 -9.49 11.05
C ARG A 19 4.31 -10.86 10.67
N LYS A 20 3.73 -11.48 9.65
CA LYS A 20 4.24 -12.75 9.09
C LYS A 20 5.34 -12.52 8.07
N ALA A 21 5.48 -11.29 7.57
CA ALA A 21 6.56 -10.89 6.69
C ALA A 21 7.18 -9.59 7.21
N ARG A 22 8.44 -9.35 6.85
CA ARG A 22 9.11 -8.09 7.20
C ARG A 22 8.48 -6.95 6.41
N PRO A 23 8.36 -5.75 7.01
CA PRO A 23 7.90 -4.58 6.27
C PRO A 23 8.77 -4.31 5.05
N VAL A 24 8.11 -4.03 3.92
CA VAL A 24 8.76 -3.62 2.68
C VAL A 24 8.04 -2.39 2.15
N PRO A 25 8.71 -1.52 1.39
CA PRO A 25 8.03 -0.38 0.78
C PRO A 25 7.06 -0.87 -0.28
N ILE A 26 5.81 -0.42 -0.19
CA ILE A 26 4.75 -0.75 -1.14
C ILE A 26 4.29 0.56 -1.75
N VAL A 27 4.44 0.69 -3.07
CA VAL A 27 4.04 1.89 -3.79
C VAL A 27 3.01 1.54 -4.84
N LEU A 28 1.88 2.22 -4.80
CA LEU A 28 0.80 2.07 -5.77
C LEU A 28 0.89 3.22 -6.77
N PHE A 29 1.19 2.91 -8.03
CA PHE A 29 1.29 3.91 -9.08
C PHE A 29 -0.06 4.21 -9.70
N GLY A 30 -0.33 5.49 -9.92
CA GLY A 30 -1.58 5.95 -10.50
C GLY A 30 -2.61 6.30 -9.42
N ARG A 31 -2.46 7.49 -8.84
CA ARG A 31 -3.32 7.93 -7.73
C ARG A 31 -4.79 7.89 -8.11
N ASP A 32 -5.14 8.38 -9.31
CA ASP A 32 -6.52 8.35 -9.77
C ASP A 32 -7.05 6.92 -9.92
N TYR A 33 -6.24 6.05 -10.52
CA TYR A 33 -6.61 4.65 -10.71
C TYR A 33 -6.93 3.98 -9.38
N TRP A 34 -6.01 4.08 -8.41
CA TRP A 34 -6.15 3.38 -7.14
C TRP A 34 -7.23 3.98 -6.25
N SER A 35 -7.40 5.31 -6.27
CA SER A 35 -8.46 5.96 -5.48
C SER A 35 -9.86 5.60 -6.00
N ARG A 36 -9.99 5.36 -7.29
CA ARG A 36 -11.26 4.94 -7.88
C ARG A 36 -11.53 3.45 -7.70
N LEU A 37 -10.48 2.66 -7.64
CA LEU A 37 -10.60 1.21 -7.52
C LEU A 37 -10.84 0.78 -6.07
N LEU A 38 -10.13 1.36 -5.12
CA LEU A 38 -10.15 0.95 -3.72
C LEU A 38 -10.41 2.15 -2.82
N ASN A 39 -11.36 2.00 -1.93
CA ASN A 39 -11.61 2.97 -0.86
C ASN A 39 -11.09 2.38 0.46
N LEU A 40 -9.78 2.50 0.67
CA LEU A 40 -9.13 1.94 1.85
C LEU A 40 -9.45 2.73 3.12
N ASP A 41 -9.79 4.00 3.00
CA ASP A 41 -10.23 4.82 4.14
C ASP A 41 -11.51 4.25 4.75
N MET A 42 -12.40 3.72 3.92
CA MET A 42 -13.63 3.10 4.39
C MET A 42 -13.34 1.90 5.29
N LEU A 43 -12.29 1.14 4.99
CA LEU A 43 -11.92 -0.01 5.82
C LEU A 43 -11.51 0.41 7.22
N VAL A 44 -10.88 1.58 7.36
CA VAL A 44 -10.57 2.14 8.67
C VAL A 44 -11.85 2.58 9.37
N GLU A 45 -12.73 3.30 8.66
CA GLU A 45 -13.98 3.78 9.21
C GLU A 45 -14.87 2.65 9.71
N GLU A 46 -14.89 1.53 8.99
CA GLU A 46 -15.69 0.35 9.36
C GLU A 46 -14.98 -0.53 10.39
N GLY A 47 -13.75 -0.19 10.76
CA GLY A 47 -13.00 -0.98 11.74
C GLY A 47 -12.42 -2.28 11.20
N ALA A 48 -12.39 -2.45 9.88
CA ALA A 48 -11.84 -3.66 9.27
C ALA A 48 -10.32 -3.69 9.32
N ILE A 49 -9.68 -2.52 9.30
CA ILE A 49 -8.24 -2.37 9.50
C ILE A 49 -8.01 -1.23 10.49
N ALA A 50 -6.83 -1.22 11.11
CA ALA A 50 -6.44 -0.16 12.03
C ALA A 50 -5.97 1.08 11.26
N PRO A 51 -6.08 2.30 11.83
CA PRO A 51 -5.60 3.51 11.17
C PRO A 51 -4.12 3.43 10.76
N GLU A 52 -3.28 2.83 11.57
CA GLU A 52 -1.84 2.68 11.29
C GLU A 52 -1.56 1.73 10.12
N ASP A 53 -2.50 0.87 9.76
CA ASP A 53 -2.34 -0.03 8.61
C ASP A 53 -2.28 0.73 7.28
N ARG A 54 -2.80 1.96 7.24
CA ARG A 54 -2.70 2.81 6.05
C ARG A 54 -1.27 3.24 5.75
N ALA A 55 -0.38 3.16 6.73
CA ALA A 55 1.03 3.47 6.52
C ALA A 55 1.81 2.33 5.84
N LEU A 56 1.16 1.19 5.58
CA LEU A 56 1.81 0.06 4.92
C LEU A 56 2.06 0.31 3.44
N TYR A 57 1.41 1.29 2.85
CA TYR A 57 1.55 1.61 1.42
C TYR A 57 1.57 3.11 1.20
N GLU A 58 2.13 3.51 0.05
CA GLU A 58 2.13 4.88 -0.42
C GLU A 58 1.59 4.92 -1.85
N VAL A 59 1.01 6.05 -2.24
CA VAL A 59 0.48 6.24 -3.59
C VAL A 59 1.28 7.32 -4.28
N GLY A 60 1.69 7.09 -5.53
CA GLY A 60 2.46 8.05 -6.30
C GLY A 60 2.09 8.00 -7.78
N ASP A 61 2.52 9.01 -8.55
CA ASP A 61 2.24 9.10 -9.98
C ASP A 61 3.50 9.10 -10.83
N ALA A 62 4.67 9.36 -10.23
CA ALA A 62 5.93 9.45 -10.95
C ALA A 62 6.97 8.51 -10.35
N PRO A 63 7.90 7.97 -11.16
CA PRO A 63 8.96 7.11 -10.65
C PRO A 63 9.81 7.74 -9.55
N GLY A 64 10.00 9.07 -9.60
CA GLY A 64 10.73 9.78 -8.56
C GLY A 64 10.06 9.72 -7.21
N GLU A 65 8.73 9.72 -7.17
CA GLU A 65 7.98 9.57 -5.92
C GLU A 65 8.21 8.19 -5.31
N ALA A 66 8.21 7.14 -6.12
CA ALA A 66 8.49 5.79 -5.66
C ALA A 66 9.91 5.69 -5.10
N TRP A 67 10.88 6.30 -5.77
CA TRP A 67 12.27 6.30 -5.31
C TRP A 67 12.38 6.99 -3.95
N GLU A 68 11.70 8.12 -3.76
CA GLU A 68 11.72 8.83 -2.48
C GLU A 68 11.12 7.99 -1.36
N VAL A 69 10.05 7.25 -1.61
CA VAL A 69 9.45 6.36 -0.64
C VAL A 69 10.44 5.26 -0.25
N ILE A 70 11.09 4.64 -1.23
CA ILE A 70 12.05 3.57 -0.99
C ILE A 70 13.25 4.11 -0.21
N ARG A 71 13.76 5.26 -0.62
CA ARG A 71 14.91 5.89 0.03
C ARG A 71 14.61 6.23 1.48
N ALA A 72 13.46 6.81 1.74
CA ALA A 72 13.04 7.16 3.08
C ALA A 72 12.86 5.92 3.96
N PHE A 73 12.29 4.86 3.39
CA PHE A 73 12.04 3.61 4.11
C PHE A 73 13.36 2.99 4.59
N TYR A 74 14.36 2.96 3.74
CA TYR A 74 15.66 2.37 4.05
C TYR A 74 16.67 3.38 4.57
N ARG A 75 16.30 4.67 4.66
CA ARG A 75 17.17 5.75 5.14
C ARG A 75 18.44 5.91 4.31
N LEU A 76 18.30 5.82 2.99
CA LEU A 76 19.41 5.98 2.05
C LEU A 76 19.78 7.43 1.81
#